data_c4ee706c58955031f1e81ec12dbad6ed
#
_entry.id   c4ee706c58955031f1e81ec12dbad6ed
#
_cell.length_a   1.000
_cell.length_b   1.000
_cell.length_c   1.000
_cell.angle_alpha   90.00
_cell.angle_beta   90.00
_cell.angle_gamma   90.00
#
_symmetry.space_group_name_H-M   'P 1'
#
loop_
_entity.id
_entity.type
_entity.pdbx_description
1 polymer ?
#
loop_
_entity_poly.entity_id
_entity_poly.type
_entity_poly.pdbx_seq_one_letter_code
_entity_poly.pdbx_strand_id
1 'polypeptide(L)'
;MANTTFNGPVRSENGFTVISKNSSTGAITTEFTLDTNGMQVTPVALADTTAISLTATTHGGRVSVVPALSANLTLTLPSPSAGVHFKLIYGGAAEETENLIISTGSNTNFFIGGIIHLDSNADNVSVYSDGDSNSILTLTDFGLFEINILAKDSTNWYIWGNQEGADAPAFSDA
;
A
#
# COMPACT_ATOMS: atom_id res chain seq x y z
N MET A 1 -4.39 -22.85 22.21
CA MET A 1 -3.15 -23.52 21.73
C MET A 1 -1.98 -22.97 22.54
N ALA A 2 -1.10 -23.86 23.01
CA ALA A 2 0.10 -23.41 23.74
C ALA A 2 1.11 -22.82 22.75
N ASN A 3 1.69 -21.67 23.11
CA ASN A 3 2.81 -21.09 22.34
C ASN A 3 4.08 -21.90 22.65
N THR A 4 4.80 -22.29 21.61
CA THR A 4 6.12 -22.92 21.76
C THR A 4 7.18 -21.83 21.71
N THR A 5 8.01 -21.74 22.77
CA THR A 5 9.14 -20.83 22.85
C THR A 5 10.44 -21.58 22.62
N PHE A 6 11.27 -21.07 21.71
CA PHE A 6 12.61 -21.61 21.43
C PHE A 6 13.66 -20.69 22.06
N ASN A 7 14.56 -21.25 22.90
CA ASN A 7 15.62 -20.51 23.56
C ASN A 7 16.99 -20.67 22.85
N GLY A 8 16.99 -20.90 21.56
CA GLY A 8 18.20 -21.07 20.74
C GLY A 8 17.93 -20.90 19.26
N PRO A 9 18.98 -21.00 18.43
CA PRO A 9 18.80 -20.90 16.98
C PRO A 9 17.87 -22.00 16.46
N VAL A 10 16.87 -21.59 15.67
CA VAL A 10 16.03 -22.51 14.92
C VAL A 10 16.63 -22.68 13.53
N ARG A 11 16.92 -23.92 13.14
CA ARG A 11 17.41 -24.26 11.79
C ARG A 11 16.33 -25.02 11.04
N SER A 12 16.11 -24.65 9.79
CA SER A 12 15.23 -25.36 8.86
C SER A 12 15.99 -25.56 7.54
N GLU A 13 16.02 -26.80 7.04
CA GLU A 13 16.64 -27.11 5.75
C GLU A 13 15.77 -26.70 4.56
N ASN A 14 14.45 -26.61 4.78
CA ASN A 14 13.47 -26.31 3.73
C ASN A 14 12.79 -24.93 3.90
N GLY A 15 13.33 -24.08 4.80
CA GLY A 15 12.77 -22.75 5.07
C GLY A 15 11.63 -22.74 6.09
N PHE A 16 10.98 -21.59 6.20
CA PHE A 16 9.84 -21.33 7.08
C PHE A 16 8.68 -20.79 6.27
N THR A 17 7.48 -21.28 6.54
CA THR A 17 6.25 -20.79 5.91
C THR A 17 5.26 -20.36 6.97
N VAL A 18 4.74 -19.14 6.83
CA VAL A 18 3.61 -18.65 7.60
C VAL A 18 2.35 -18.85 6.77
N ILE A 19 1.37 -19.52 7.36
CA ILE A 19 0.09 -19.81 6.72
C ILE A 19 -1.06 -19.23 7.53
N SER A 20 -2.11 -18.80 6.84
CA SER A 20 -3.44 -18.62 7.42
C SER A 20 -4.33 -19.81 7.02
N LYS A 21 -5.27 -20.14 7.91
CA LYS A 21 -6.25 -21.18 7.66
C LYS A 21 -7.66 -20.64 7.90
N ASN A 22 -8.49 -20.72 6.87
CA ASN A 22 -9.90 -20.39 6.99
C ASN A 22 -10.57 -21.40 7.95
N SER A 23 -11.15 -20.90 9.04
CA SER A 23 -11.76 -21.73 10.10
C SER A 23 -13.01 -22.48 9.62
N SER A 24 -13.72 -21.96 8.62
CA SER A 24 -14.97 -22.54 8.11
C SER A 24 -14.73 -23.56 7.00
N THR A 25 -13.79 -23.29 6.09
CA THR A 25 -13.53 -24.14 4.92
C THR A 25 -12.29 -25.02 5.08
N GLY A 26 -11.42 -24.71 6.03
CA GLY A 26 -10.13 -25.37 6.19
C GLY A 26 -9.08 -24.97 5.13
N ALA A 27 -9.42 -24.11 4.20
CA ALA A 27 -8.50 -23.64 3.15
C ALA A 27 -7.27 -22.97 3.76
N ILE A 28 -6.09 -23.28 3.21
CA ILE A 28 -4.80 -22.75 3.65
C ILE A 28 -4.30 -21.76 2.62
N THR A 29 -3.86 -20.59 3.09
CA THR A 29 -3.19 -19.56 2.29
C THR A 29 -1.77 -19.36 2.84
N THR A 30 -0.78 -19.38 1.97
CA THR A 30 0.61 -19.03 2.33
C THR A 30 0.74 -17.52 2.34
N GLU A 31 1.06 -16.95 3.49
CA GLU A 31 1.22 -15.50 3.66
C GLU A 31 2.68 -15.06 3.45
N PHE A 32 3.60 -15.92 3.86
CA PHE A 32 5.03 -15.62 3.85
C PHE A 32 5.83 -16.90 3.74
N THR A 33 6.89 -16.89 2.92
CA THR A 33 7.88 -17.97 2.82
C THR A 33 9.27 -17.40 2.90
N LEU A 34 10.14 -18.06 3.65
CA LEU A 34 11.59 -17.81 3.69
C LEU A 34 12.28 -19.13 3.39
N ASP A 35 12.89 -19.25 2.22
CA ASP A 35 13.59 -20.45 1.76
C ASP A 35 14.91 -20.10 1.06
N THR A 36 15.48 -21.02 0.31
CA THR A 36 16.73 -20.81 -0.44
C THR A 36 16.61 -19.78 -1.55
N ASN A 37 15.38 -19.44 -1.98
CA ASN A 37 15.11 -18.39 -2.97
C ASN A 37 14.90 -17.01 -2.33
N GLY A 38 14.99 -16.92 -1.00
CA GLY A 38 14.83 -15.70 -0.24
C GLY A 38 13.45 -15.52 0.40
N MET A 39 13.13 -14.30 0.75
CA MET A 39 11.86 -13.93 1.36
C MET A 39 10.80 -13.67 0.28
N GLN A 40 9.71 -14.42 0.34
CA GLN A 40 8.58 -14.28 -0.58
C GLN A 40 7.32 -13.90 0.21
N VAL A 41 6.69 -12.80 -0.21
CA VAL A 41 5.40 -12.33 0.34
C VAL A 41 4.42 -12.25 -0.81
N THR A 42 3.29 -12.93 -0.69
CA THR A 42 2.26 -12.93 -1.74
C THR A 42 1.66 -11.53 -1.89
N PRO A 43 1.67 -10.93 -3.09
CA PRO A 43 0.99 -9.67 -3.33
C PRO A 43 -0.52 -9.77 -3.09
N VAL A 44 -1.14 -8.65 -2.73
CA VAL A 44 -2.59 -8.55 -2.58
C VAL A 44 -3.16 -7.89 -3.82
N ALA A 45 -3.92 -8.62 -4.62
CA ALA A 45 -4.71 -8.02 -5.69
C ALA A 45 -5.91 -7.30 -5.07
N LEU A 46 -6.01 -5.98 -5.31
CA LEU A 46 -7.18 -5.20 -4.92
C LEU A 46 -8.31 -5.41 -5.92
N ALA A 47 -9.55 -5.28 -5.45
CA ALA A 47 -10.71 -5.39 -6.33
C ALA A 47 -10.94 -4.07 -7.08
N ASP A 48 -11.48 -4.14 -8.32
CA ASP A 48 -12.04 -2.98 -8.99
C ASP A 48 -13.40 -2.63 -8.35
N THR A 49 -13.38 -1.59 -7.53
CA THR A 49 -14.53 -1.10 -6.74
C THR A 49 -14.32 0.36 -6.37
N THR A 50 -15.31 1.01 -5.78
CA THR A 50 -15.24 2.44 -5.44
C THR A 50 -14.57 2.73 -4.10
N ALA A 51 -14.45 1.76 -3.21
CA ALA A 51 -13.82 1.96 -1.90
C ALA A 51 -13.24 0.66 -1.32
N ILE A 52 -12.03 0.76 -0.75
CA ILE A 52 -11.37 -0.33 -0.01
C ILE A 52 -10.74 0.25 1.27
N SER A 53 -11.05 -0.37 2.41
CA SER A 53 -10.31 -0.10 3.64
C SER A 53 -9.09 -1.01 3.73
N LEU A 54 -7.90 -0.43 3.69
CA LEU A 54 -6.65 -1.17 3.91
C LEU A 54 -6.53 -1.55 5.39
N THR A 55 -5.95 -2.71 5.66
CA THR A 55 -5.69 -3.18 7.04
C THR A 55 -4.25 -3.63 7.18
N ALA A 56 -3.67 -3.44 8.37
CA ALA A 56 -2.32 -3.90 8.65
C ALA A 56 -2.18 -5.44 8.50
N THR A 57 -3.22 -6.19 8.86
CA THR A 57 -3.21 -7.66 8.81
C THR A 57 -3.24 -8.23 7.39
N THR A 58 -3.98 -7.60 6.47
CA THR A 58 -4.14 -8.11 5.09
C THR A 58 -3.14 -7.47 4.14
N HIS A 59 -2.88 -6.18 4.29
CA HIS A 59 -2.15 -5.38 3.31
C HIS A 59 -0.77 -4.90 3.82
N GLY A 60 -0.60 -4.85 5.16
CA GLY A 60 0.65 -4.38 5.77
C GLY A 60 1.83 -5.29 5.45
N GLY A 61 2.98 -4.69 5.12
CA GLY A 61 4.19 -5.42 4.74
C GLY A 61 4.13 -6.12 3.38
N ARG A 62 3.07 -5.89 2.60
CA ARG A 62 2.83 -6.56 1.31
C ARG A 62 2.69 -5.54 0.20
N VAL A 63 2.91 -6.00 -1.02
CA VAL A 63 2.60 -5.21 -2.22
C VAL A 63 1.12 -5.39 -2.52
N SER A 64 0.37 -4.29 -2.53
CA SER A 64 -1.02 -4.25 -2.99
C SER A 64 -1.05 -3.77 -4.44
N VAL A 65 -1.69 -4.56 -5.30
CA VAL A 65 -1.78 -4.30 -6.74
C VAL A 65 -3.14 -3.69 -7.04
N VAL A 66 -3.15 -2.43 -7.46
CA VAL A 66 -4.36 -1.72 -7.90
C VAL A 66 -4.66 -2.15 -9.35
N PRO A 67 -5.85 -2.67 -9.65
CA PRO A 67 -6.22 -3.07 -11.01
C PRO A 67 -6.49 -1.85 -11.90
N ALA A 68 -6.76 -2.07 -13.18
CA ALA A 68 -7.44 -1.08 -13.99
C ALA A 68 -8.82 -0.76 -13.39
N LEU A 69 -9.19 0.53 -13.38
CA LEU A 69 -10.36 1.02 -12.68
C LEU A 69 -11.53 1.25 -13.66
N SER A 70 -12.74 0.90 -13.23
CA SER A 70 -13.98 1.23 -13.92
C SER A 70 -14.70 2.44 -13.31
N ALA A 71 -14.25 2.91 -12.15
CA ALA A 71 -14.71 4.08 -11.43
C ALA A 71 -13.64 4.55 -10.45
N ASN A 72 -13.74 5.78 -9.94
CA ASN A 72 -12.84 6.30 -8.92
C ASN A 72 -12.75 5.35 -7.71
N LEU A 73 -11.53 5.02 -7.29
CA LEU A 73 -11.28 4.16 -6.14
C LEU A 73 -10.71 4.97 -4.97
N THR A 74 -11.35 4.86 -3.81
CA THR A 74 -10.82 5.39 -2.56
C THR A 74 -10.21 4.27 -1.72
N LEU A 75 -8.91 4.36 -1.45
CA LEU A 75 -8.19 3.51 -0.49
C LEU A 75 -8.10 4.25 0.84
N THR A 76 -8.70 3.70 1.89
CA THR A 76 -8.63 4.28 3.23
C THR A 76 -7.60 3.52 4.06
N LEU A 77 -6.60 4.22 4.57
CA LEU A 77 -5.60 3.67 5.50
C LEU A 77 -6.23 3.41 6.87
N PRO A 78 -5.74 2.40 7.61
CA PRO A 78 -6.13 2.26 9.03
C PRO A 78 -5.56 3.41 9.87
N SER A 79 -5.95 3.50 11.14
CA SER A 79 -5.25 4.39 12.08
C SER A 79 -3.76 4.09 12.10
N PRO A 80 -2.88 5.10 12.03
CA PRO A 80 -1.44 4.86 11.97
C PRO A 80 -0.93 4.19 13.24
N SER A 81 -0.06 3.21 13.05
CA SER A 81 0.67 2.52 14.12
C SER A 81 2.11 2.37 13.66
N ALA A 82 3.04 2.94 14.42
CA ALA A 82 4.45 3.05 14.03
C ALA A 82 5.02 1.74 13.47
N GLY A 83 5.63 1.83 12.29
CA GLY A 83 6.24 0.69 11.59
C GLY A 83 5.31 -0.08 10.65
N VAL A 84 3.98 0.13 10.71
CA VAL A 84 3.06 -0.41 9.69
C VAL A 84 3.34 0.27 8.36
N HIS A 85 3.52 -0.53 7.31
CA HIS A 85 3.79 0.03 5.99
C HIS A 85 2.95 -0.66 4.91
N PHE A 86 2.67 0.09 3.85
CA PHE A 86 1.98 -0.35 2.65
C PHE A 86 2.82 0.01 1.43
N LYS A 87 2.80 -0.87 0.44
CA LYS A 87 3.33 -0.59 -0.89
C LYS A 87 2.21 -0.80 -1.90
N LEU A 88 1.93 0.22 -2.69
CA LEU A 88 0.92 0.20 -3.74
C LEU A 88 1.61 0.27 -5.09
N ILE A 89 1.18 -0.55 -6.04
CA ILE A 89 1.61 -0.49 -7.43
C ILE A 89 0.39 -0.58 -8.34
N TYR A 90 0.49 0.01 -9.51
CA TYR A 90 -0.52 -0.16 -10.55
C TYR A 90 -0.28 -1.45 -11.34
N GLY A 91 -1.34 -2.22 -11.54
CA GLY A 91 -1.35 -3.48 -12.28
C GLY A 91 -2.10 -3.44 -13.61
N GLY A 92 -2.65 -2.29 -13.99
CA GLY A 92 -3.26 -2.08 -15.31
C GLY A 92 -2.22 -1.94 -16.42
N ALA A 93 -2.69 -1.91 -17.67
CA ALA A 93 -1.83 -1.88 -18.86
C ALA A 93 -1.84 -0.52 -19.60
N ALA A 94 -2.70 0.40 -19.21
CA ALA A 94 -2.87 1.71 -19.83
C ALA A 94 -3.07 2.78 -18.76
N GLU A 95 -2.91 4.04 -19.14
CA GLU A 95 -3.24 5.19 -18.32
C GLU A 95 -4.74 5.19 -18.00
N GLU A 96 -5.09 5.50 -16.76
CA GLU A 96 -6.48 5.55 -16.28
C GLU A 96 -7.09 6.93 -16.54
N THR A 97 -8.41 6.96 -16.64
CA THR A 97 -9.22 8.18 -16.65
C THR A 97 -9.93 8.40 -15.32
N GLU A 98 -9.91 7.38 -14.47
CA GLU A 98 -10.47 7.39 -13.13
C GLU A 98 -9.41 7.79 -12.10
N ASN A 99 -9.86 8.36 -10.99
CA ASN A 99 -8.96 8.78 -9.92
C ASN A 99 -8.72 7.65 -8.91
N LEU A 100 -7.46 7.52 -8.48
CA LEU A 100 -7.12 6.80 -7.27
C LEU A 100 -6.92 7.79 -6.12
N ILE A 101 -7.72 7.65 -5.07
CA ILE A 101 -7.71 8.50 -3.89
C ILE A 101 -7.16 7.68 -2.73
N ILE A 102 -6.06 8.12 -2.12
CA ILE A 102 -5.49 7.51 -0.93
C ILE A 102 -5.77 8.44 0.25
N SER A 103 -6.61 7.99 1.18
CA SER A 103 -7.03 8.77 2.35
C SER A 103 -6.45 8.17 3.63
N THR A 104 -6.02 9.02 4.56
CA THR A 104 -5.64 8.59 5.91
C THR A 104 -6.84 8.14 6.74
N GLY A 105 -8.07 8.39 6.25
CA GLY A 105 -9.32 8.08 6.96
C GLY A 105 -9.66 9.06 8.09
N SER A 106 -8.86 10.11 8.28
CA SER A 106 -9.05 11.11 9.34
C SER A 106 -8.37 12.43 8.98
N ASN A 107 -9.04 13.53 9.29
CA ASN A 107 -8.48 14.89 9.17
C ASN A 107 -7.50 15.26 10.31
N THR A 108 -7.15 14.32 11.16
CA THR A 108 -6.13 14.46 12.22
C THR A 108 -4.91 13.58 11.98
N ASN A 109 -4.90 12.83 10.88
CA ASN A 109 -3.79 11.99 10.46
C ASN A 109 -3.26 12.51 9.12
N PHE A 110 -1.96 12.79 9.02
CA PHE A 110 -1.41 13.54 7.90
C PHE A 110 -0.33 12.77 7.17
N PHE A 111 -0.17 13.09 5.88
CA PHE A 111 0.97 12.66 5.08
C PHE A 111 2.17 13.60 5.27
N ILE A 112 3.37 13.03 5.30
CA ILE A 112 4.65 13.72 5.30
C ILE A 112 5.50 13.13 4.18
N GLY A 113 5.83 13.94 3.18
CA GLY A 113 6.62 13.49 2.04
C GLY A 113 6.03 13.92 0.71
N GLY A 114 6.31 13.18 -0.35
CA GLY A 114 5.84 13.59 -1.68
C GLY A 114 6.00 12.50 -2.73
N ILE A 115 5.44 12.80 -3.90
CA ILE A 115 5.42 11.94 -5.08
C ILE A 115 6.15 12.65 -6.22
N ILE A 116 7.01 11.93 -6.92
CA ILE A 116 7.61 12.39 -8.18
C ILE A 116 6.61 12.08 -9.29
N HIS A 117 6.16 13.11 -9.97
CA HIS A 117 5.34 12.98 -11.16
C HIS A 117 6.24 12.91 -12.40
N LEU A 118 6.11 11.82 -13.14
CA LEU A 118 6.74 11.61 -14.44
C LEU A 118 5.70 11.96 -15.49
N ASP A 119 5.68 13.23 -15.88
CA ASP A 119 4.69 13.77 -16.81
C ASP A 119 4.93 13.19 -18.22
N SER A 120 3.88 12.65 -18.82
CA SER A 120 3.92 12.10 -20.18
C SER A 120 3.90 13.20 -21.26
N ASN A 121 3.55 14.44 -20.90
CA ASN A 121 3.32 15.55 -21.84
C ASN A 121 4.19 16.78 -21.59
N ALA A 122 4.81 16.93 -20.41
CA ALA A 122 5.54 18.11 -19.99
C ALA A 122 6.75 17.79 -19.10
N ASP A 123 7.21 18.75 -18.32
CA ASP A 123 8.34 18.57 -17.40
C ASP A 123 7.93 17.82 -16.13
N ASN A 124 8.78 16.88 -15.71
CA ASN A 124 8.59 16.15 -14.46
C ASN A 124 8.59 17.11 -13.25
N VAL A 125 7.68 16.88 -12.33
CA VAL A 125 7.55 17.69 -11.11
C VAL A 125 7.54 16.81 -9.86
N SER A 126 7.90 17.39 -8.72
CA SER A 126 7.75 16.76 -7.42
C SER A 126 6.62 17.47 -6.66
N VAL A 127 5.65 16.71 -6.18
CA VAL A 127 4.50 17.22 -5.43
C VAL A 127 4.63 16.76 -3.99
N TYR A 128 4.58 17.69 -3.04
CA TYR A 128 4.76 17.43 -1.62
C TYR A 128 3.51 17.77 -0.83
N SER A 129 3.25 16.97 0.19
CA SER A 129 2.34 17.32 1.28
C SER A 129 2.91 18.51 2.07
N ASP A 130 2.06 19.33 2.66
CA ASP A 130 2.45 20.39 3.61
C ASP A 130 2.99 19.84 4.95
N GLY A 131 2.68 18.54 5.23
CA GLY A 131 3.20 17.82 6.39
C GLY A 131 2.42 18.02 7.70
N ASP A 132 1.38 18.83 7.70
CA ASP A 132 0.61 19.17 8.91
C ASP A 132 -0.92 19.20 8.76
N SER A 133 -1.45 19.14 7.52
CA SER A 133 -2.89 19.09 7.27
C SER A 133 -3.31 18.12 6.18
N ASN A 134 -2.47 17.84 5.18
CA ASN A 134 -2.86 17.03 4.06
C ASN A 134 -3.09 15.55 4.44
N SER A 135 -4.31 15.11 4.32
CA SER A 135 -4.80 13.79 4.69
C SER A 135 -5.26 12.93 3.50
N ILE A 136 -5.25 13.51 2.30
CA ILE A 136 -5.62 12.86 1.03
C ILE A 136 -4.51 13.06 0.01
N LEU A 137 -4.19 12.00 -0.74
CA LEU A 137 -3.46 12.04 -1.99
C LEU A 137 -4.38 11.56 -3.11
N THR A 138 -4.55 12.37 -4.15
CA THR A 138 -5.30 12.00 -5.36
C THR A 138 -4.34 11.84 -6.54
N LEU A 139 -4.40 10.70 -7.20
CA LEU A 139 -3.78 10.46 -8.51
C LEU A 139 -4.87 10.61 -9.56
N THR A 140 -4.66 11.53 -10.50
CA THR A 140 -5.58 11.80 -11.62
C THR A 140 -4.89 11.36 -12.90
N ASP A 141 -5.61 10.77 -13.83
CA ASP A 141 -5.09 10.31 -15.14
C ASP A 141 -3.72 9.64 -15.00
N PHE A 142 -3.65 8.66 -14.08
CA PHE A 142 -2.42 8.00 -13.72
C PHE A 142 -2.16 6.77 -14.60
N GLY A 143 -0.91 6.60 -14.99
CA GLY A 143 -0.38 5.37 -15.57
C GLY A 143 0.32 4.53 -14.51
N LEU A 144 1.57 4.14 -14.78
CA LEU A 144 2.34 3.36 -13.82
C LEU A 144 2.65 4.17 -12.57
N PHE A 145 2.52 3.55 -11.41
CA PHE A 145 2.96 4.13 -10.15
C PHE A 145 3.54 3.10 -9.18
N GLU A 146 4.39 3.59 -8.32
CA GLU A 146 4.82 2.92 -7.10
C GLU A 146 4.73 3.92 -5.95
N ILE A 147 3.90 3.63 -4.94
CA ILE A 147 3.73 4.46 -3.75
C ILE A 147 4.02 3.62 -2.52
N ASN A 148 4.87 4.16 -1.65
CA ASN A 148 5.24 3.58 -0.37
C ASN A 148 4.69 4.47 0.74
N ILE A 149 4.08 3.86 1.76
CA ILE A 149 3.45 4.54 2.89
C ILE A 149 3.90 3.84 4.16
N LEU A 150 4.45 4.59 5.12
CA LEU A 150 4.95 4.07 6.39
C LEU A 150 4.40 4.90 7.55
N ALA A 151 3.73 4.25 8.49
CA ALA A 151 3.31 4.92 9.72
C ALA A 151 4.54 5.36 10.54
N LYS A 152 4.72 6.66 10.68
CA LYS A 152 5.78 7.28 11.47
C LYS A 152 5.50 7.13 12.97
N ASP A 153 4.28 7.44 13.37
CA ASP A 153 3.79 7.46 14.74
C ASP A 153 2.29 7.15 14.77
N SER A 154 1.55 7.59 15.79
CA SER A 154 0.10 7.36 15.91
C SER A 154 -0.77 8.37 15.13
N THR A 155 -0.16 9.37 14.45
CA THR A 155 -0.88 10.43 13.75
C THR A 155 -0.37 10.66 12.32
N ASN A 156 0.87 10.30 12.00
CA ASN A 156 1.50 10.68 10.75
C ASN A 156 1.91 9.47 9.92
N TRP A 157 1.80 9.64 8.61
CA TRP A 157 2.26 8.71 7.59
C TRP A 157 3.37 9.35 6.75
N TYR A 158 4.54 8.72 6.67
CA TYR A 158 5.47 9.03 5.60
C TYR A 158 4.92 8.49 4.28
N ILE A 159 5.07 9.28 3.21
CA ILE A 159 4.68 8.88 1.86
C ILE A 159 5.76 9.28 0.86
N TRP A 160 6.09 8.36 -0.05
CA TRP A 160 7.03 8.64 -1.14
C TRP A 160 6.79 7.66 -2.30
N GLY A 161 7.19 8.08 -3.48
CA GLY A 161 7.06 7.23 -4.66
C GLY A 161 7.10 8.02 -5.94
N ASN A 162 6.59 7.41 -6.98
CA ASN A 162 6.43 8.04 -8.29
C ASN A 162 5.08 7.67 -8.90
N GLN A 163 4.64 8.50 -9.84
CA GLN A 163 3.48 8.26 -10.68
C GLN A 163 3.81 8.78 -12.08
N GLU A 164 3.48 8.00 -13.10
CA GLU A 164 3.44 8.41 -14.51
C GLU A 164 2.00 8.78 -14.87
N GLY A 165 1.82 9.78 -15.72
CA GLY A 165 0.50 10.19 -16.19
C GLY A 165 0.50 11.59 -16.78
N ALA A 166 -0.64 12.00 -17.33
CA ALA A 166 -0.81 13.34 -17.91
C ALA A 166 -0.98 14.42 -16.83
N ASP A 167 -1.57 14.07 -15.70
CA ASP A 167 -1.89 14.99 -14.61
C ASP A 167 -1.07 14.71 -13.34
N ALA A 168 -0.55 15.79 -12.74
CA ALA A 168 0.20 15.68 -11.49
C ALA A 168 -0.70 15.25 -10.33
N PRO A 169 -0.20 14.38 -9.41
CA PRO A 169 -0.92 14.06 -8.19
C PRO A 169 -1.15 15.30 -7.33
N ALA A 170 -2.17 15.27 -6.50
CA ALA A 170 -2.47 16.40 -5.60
C ALA A 170 -2.65 15.93 -4.16
N PHE A 171 -2.06 16.67 -3.22
CA PHE A 171 -2.36 16.53 -1.80
C PHE A 171 -3.43 17.53 -1.39
N SER A 172 -4.33 17.13 -0.50
CA SER A 172 -5.40 17.98 0.04
C SER A 172 -5.80 17.56 1.45
N ASP A 173 -6.59 18.41 2.10
CA ASP A 173 -7.25 18.11 3.37
C ASP A 173 -8.52 17.28 3.14
N ALA A 174 -8.97 16.51 4.16
CA ALA A 174 -10.20 15.72 4.13
C ALA A 174 -11.42 16.56 4.47
#